data_d8b5cd8ffe2c6174f9da3d02569b07f4
#
_entry.id   d8b5cd8ffe2c6174f9da3d02569b07f4
#
_cell.length_a   1.000
_cell.length_b   1.000
_cell.length_c   1.000
_cell.angle_alpha   90.00
_cell.angle_beta   90.00
_cell.angle_gamma   90.00
#
_symmetry.space_group_name_H-M   'P 1'
#
loop_
_entity.id
_entity.type
_entity.pdbx_description
1 polymer ?
#
loop_
_entity_poly.entity_id
_entity_poly.type
_entity_poly.pdbx_seq_one_letter_code
_entity_poly.pdbx_strand_id
1 'polypeptide(L)'
;MGYKNPHDERRIDKDFAYMNSERGYITRTITAKFKPSYSKYGGHIPRIDKKEFWRLYMNHIINMKEKFPGTDGRICRYCEQPFTFKARRGTRGKGYQGRQGQIKTNFSIDRYDPRLTYMTDNIVFCCVSCNDKKRDSNPSDWLNYLRVGLEFKRD
;
A
#
# COMPACT_ATOMS: atom_id res chain seq x y z
N MET A 1 16.78 17.05 31.61
CA MET A 1 16.68 15.61 31.34
C MET A 1 15.27 15.17 31.66
N GLY A 2 14.50 14.86 30.62
CA GLY A 2 13.14 14.37 30.80
C GLY A 2 13.15 12.94 31.35
N TYR A 3 12.42 12.73 32.44
CA TYR A 3 12.13 11.41 32.98
C TYR A 3 11.47 10.56 31.86
N LYS A 4 12.18 9.59 31.31
CA LYS A 4 11.56 8.59 30.45
C LYS A 4 10.72 7.66 31.32
N ASN A 5 9.42 7.81 31.24
CA ASN A 5 8.50 6.91 31.93
C ASN A 5 8.65 5.50 31.36
N PRO A 6 8.95 4.47 32.18
CA PRO A 6 9.06 3.07 31.70
C PRO A 6 7.77 2.55 31.06
N HIS A 7 6.63 3.20 31.28
CA HIS A 7 5.40 2.91 30.59
C HIS A 7 5.39 3.40 29.13
N ASP A 8 6.22 4.40 28.79
CA ASP A 8 6.31 4.90 27.41
C ASP A 8 7.06 3.94 26.50
N GLU A 9 8.08 3.25 26.99
CA GLU A 9 8.83 2.27 26.19
C GLU A 9 7.96 1.06 25.82
N ARG A 10 7.20 0.53 26.79
CA ARG A 10 6.26 -0.58 26.53
C ARG A 10 5.13 -0.19 25.58
N ARG A 11 4.68 1.05 25.63
CA ARG A 11 3.68 1.59 24.72
C ARG A 11 4.25 1.75 23.32
N ILE A 12 5.46 2.26 23.20
CA ILE A 12 6.17 2.41 21.92
C ILE A 12 6.38 1.04 21.24
N ASP A 13 6.76 0.00 22.00
CA ASP A 13 6.96 -1.34 21.46
C ASP A 13 5.64 -1.98 21.00
N LYS A 14 4.55 -1.80 21.73
CA LYS A 14 3.22 -2.25 21.33
C LYS A 14 2.71 -1.50 20.10
N ASP A 15 2.87 -0.20 20.07
CA ASP A 15 2.49 0.63 18.93
C ASP A 15 3.32 0.25 17.69
N PHE A 16 4.61 -0.02 17.87
CA PHE A 16 5.49 -0.46 16.78
C PHE A 16 5.10 -1.86 16.26
N ALA A 17 4.79 -2.80 17.16
CA ALA A 17 4.31 -4.13 16.77
C ALA A 17 2.99 -4.05 15.98
N TYR A 18 2.04 -3.21 16.43
CA TYR A 18 0.80 -2.96 15.70
C TYR A 18 1.04 -2.33 14.33
N MET A 19 1.94 -1.34 14.27
CA MET A 19 2.29 -0.66 13.02
C MET A 19 2.96 -1.57 12.01
N ASN A 20 3.70 -2.60 12.45
CA ASN A 20 4.27 -3.65 11.61
C ASN A 20 3.28 -4.76 11.27
N SER A 21 2.13 -4.83 11.95
CA SER A 21 1.10 -5.79 11.60
C SER A 21 0.43 -5.41 10.28
N GLU A 22 -0.04 -6.39 9.55
CA GLU A 22 -0.82 -6.19 8.34
C GLU A 22 -1.97 -5.21 8.56
N ARG A 23 -2.79 -5.47 9.58
CA ARG A 23 -3.96 -4.65 9.89
C ARG A 23 -3.59 -3.22 10.24
N GLY A 24 -2.60 -3.01 11.08
CA GLY A 24 -2.15 -1.69 11.49
C GLY A 24 -1.55 -0.90 10.32
N TYR A 25 -0.74 -1.56 9.52
CA TYR A 25 -0.15 -0.95 8.33
C TYR A 25 -1.21 -0.51 7.31
N ILE A 26 -2.14 -1.39 6.97
CA ILE A 26 -3.21 -1.10 6.02
C ILE A 26 -4.13 0.00 6.56
N THR A 27 -4.51 -0.03 7.83
CA THR A 27 -5.35 1.00 8.45
C THR A 27 -4.70 2.38 8.35
N ARG A 28 -3.40 2.50 8.59
CA ARG A 28 -2.67 3.76 8.41
C ARG A 28 -2.61 4.21 6.96
N THR A 29 -2.41 3.28 6.05
CA THR A 29 -2.39 3.58 4.62
C THR A 29 -3.73 4.12 4.14
N ILE A 30 -4.84 3.51 4.56
CA ILE A 30 -6.19 3.99 4.26
C ILE A 30 -6.39 5.39 4.85
N THR A 31 -6.05 5.57 6.11
CA THR A 31 -6.21 6.85 6.81
C THR A 31 -5.44 7.96 6.10
N ALA A 32 -4.22 7.70 5.67
CA ALA A 32 -3.41 8.68 4.94
C ALA A 32 -3.95 8.98 3.54
N LYS A 33 -4.28 7.94 2.77
CA LYS A 33 -4.71 8.11 1.36
C LYS A 33 -6.14 8.63 1.21
N PHE A 34 -7.00 8.38 2.17
CA PHE A 34 -8.43 8.75 2.09
C PHE A 34 -8.75 10.03 2.87
N LYS A 35 -7.75 10.78 3.30
CA LYS A 35 -7.99 12.08 3.95
C LYS A 35 -8.50 13.11 2.97
N PRO A 36 -9.56 13.87 3.34
CA PRO A 36 -10.08 14.98 2.51
C PRO A 36 -9.06 16.07 2.19
N SER A 37 -8.02 16.23 3.02
CA SER A 37 -6.94 17.21 2.81
C SER A 37 -6.07 16.92 1.59
N TYR A 38 -6.11 15.71 1.05
CA TYR A 38 -5.47 15.39 -0.24
C TYR A 38 -6.16 16.08 -1.42
N SER A 39 -7.32 16.70 -1.22
CA SER A 39 -8.02 17.49 -2.23
C SER A 39 -7.24 18.71 -2.73
N LYS A 40 -6.17 19.09 -2.04
CA LYS A 40 -5.30 20.21 -2.43
C LYS A 40 -4.66 20.07 -3.82
N TYR A 41 -4.58 18.87 -4.34
CA TYR A 41 -4.00 18.58 -5.67
C TYR A 41 -5.03 18.04 -6.68
N GLY A 42 -6.26 18.52 -6.62
CA GLY A 42 -7.36 17.97 -7.43
C GLY A 42 -7.81 16.61 -6.90
N GLY A 43 -7.68 16.42 -5.60
CA GLY A 43 -7.85 15.18 -4.90
C GLY A 43 -9.19 14.53 -5.11
N HIS A 44 -9.13 13.31 -5.48
CA HIS A 44 -10.29 12.47 -5.67
C HIS A 44 -10.86 12.09 -4.31
N ILE A 45 -12.07 12.55 -4.02
CA ILE A 45 -12.78 12.12 -2.81
C ILE A 45 -13.05 10.61 -2.94
N PRO A 46 -12.57 9.77 -2.01
CA PRO A 46 -12.83 8.33 -2.08
C PRO A 46 -14.33 8.03 -2.06
N ARG A 47 -14.75 7.12 -2.91
CA ARG A 47 -16.14 6.62 -2.99
C ARG A 47 -16.24 5.19 -2.50
N ILE A 48 -15.56 4.89 -1.42
CA ILE A 48 -15.50 3.56 -0.83
C ILE A 48 -15.39 3.71 0.69
N ASP A 49 -16.14 2.92 1.44
CA ASP A 49 -16.02 2.85 2.88
C ASP A 49 -15.00 1.78 3.33
N LYS A 50 -14.67 1.76 4.61
CA LYS A 50 -13.71 0.80 5.18
C LYS A 50 -14.16 -0.65 5.02
N LYS A 51 -15.45 -0.93 5.17
CA LYS A 51 -16.00 -2.28 5.04
C LYS A 51 -15.81 -2.81 3.63
N GLU A 52 -16.14 -2.01 2.64
CA GLU A 52 -15.95 -2.34 1.23
C GLU A 52 -14.47 -2.51 0.89
N PHE A 53 -13.61 -1.64 1.40
CA PHE A 53 -12.17 -1.75 1.22
C PHE A 53 -11.63 -3.11 1.70
N TRP A 54 -12.02 -3.52 2.91
CA TRP A 54 -11.58 -4.81 3.46
C TRP A 54 -12.14 -5.99 2.68
N ARG A 55 -13.37 -5.89 2.19
CA ARG A 55 -13.98 -6.89 1.30
C ARG A 55 -13.15 -7.05 0.02
N LEU A 56 -12.80 -5.96 -0.63
CA LEU A 56 -11.96 -5.97 -1.84
C LEU A 56 -10.57 -6.56 -1.56
N TYR A 57 -9.98 -6.21 -0.44
CA TYR A 57 -8.67 -6.73 -0.05
C TYR A 57 -8.71 -8.25 0.20
N MET A 58 -9.72 -8.74 0.89
CA MET A 58 -9.89 -10.18 1.10
C MET A 58 -10.14 -10.92 -0.22
N ASN A 59 -10.91 -10.36 -1.12
CA ASN A 59 -11.11 -10.92 -2.46
C ASN A 59 -9.78 -10.97 -3.24
N HIS A 60 -8.97 -9.94 -3.15
CA HIS A 60 -7.64 -9.93 -3.75
C HIS A 60 -6.78 -11.09 -3.21
N ILE A 61 -6.74 -11.29 -1.91
CA ILE A 61 -6.00 -12.41 -1.28
C ILE A 61 -6.49 -13.75 -1.81
N ILE A 62 -7.80 -13.96 -1.86
CA ILE A 62 -8.41 -15.21 -2.35
C ILE A 62 -8.01 -15.44 -3.81
N ASN A 63 -8.16 -14.44 -4.66
CA ASN A 63 -7.83 -14.54 -6.08
C ASN A 63 -6.34 -14.83 -6.32
N MET A 64 -5.47 -14.21 -5.52
CA MET A 64 -4.03 -14.44 -5.63
C MET A 64 -3.61 -15.81 -5.11
N LYS A 65 -4.27 -16.35 -4.10
CA LYS A 65 -4.07 -17.74 -3.67
C LYS A 65 -4.45 -18.74 -4.74
N GLU A 66 -5.53 -18.51 -5.46
CA GLU A 66 -5.95 -19.36 -6.57
C GLU A 66 -4.95 -19.30 -7.73
N LYS A 67 -4.48 -18.10 -8.06
CA LYS A 67 -3.50 -17.89 -9.13
C LYS A 67 -2.11 -18.44 -8.77
N PHE A 68 -1.72 -18.33 -7.52
CA PHE A 68 -0.42 -18.77 -7.00
C PHE A 68 -0.63 -19.73 -5.83
N PRO A 69 -0.94 -21.03 -6.11
CA PRO A 69 -1.12 -22.03 -5.05
C PRO A 69 0.13 -22.16 -4.17
N GLY A 70 -0.07 -22.35 -2.89
CA GLY A 70 1.04 -22.46 -1.91
C GLY A 70 1.51 -21.13 -1.33
N THR A 71 0.97 -20.01 -1.79
CA THR A 71 1.21 -18.68 -1.22
C THR A 71 0.08 -18.27 -0.28
N ASP A 72 0.30 -17.23 0.52
CA ASP A 72 -0.75 -16.66 1.39
C ASP A 72 -1.65 -15.64 0.67
N GLY A 73 -1.42 -15.39 -0.62
CA GLY A 73 -2.19 -14.47 -1.44
C GLY A 73 -1.85 -12.99 -1.26
N ARG A 74 -0.94 -12.66 -0.37
CA ARG A 74 -0.47 -11.28 -0.14
C ARG A 74 0.57 -10.87 -1.16
N ILE A 75 0.11 -10.72 -2.40
CA ILE A 75 0.95 -10.60 -3.59
C ILE A 75 0.55 -9.34 -4.37
N CYS A 76 1.55 -8.58 -4.82
CA CYS A 76 1.35 -7.41 -5.68
C CYS A 76 0.65 -7.80 -6.98
N ARG A 77 -0.44 -7.10 -7.29
CA ARG A 77 -1.21 -7.32 -8.52
C ARG A 77 -0.38 -7.10 -9.79
N TYR A 78 0.62 -6.22 -9.73
CA TYR A 78 1.40 -5.84 -10.90
C TYR A 78 2.66 -6.69 -11.10
N CYS A 79 3.52 -6.80 -10.11
CA CYS A 79 4.79 -7.53 -10.26
C CYS A 79 4.73 -8.98 -9.75
N GLU A 80 3.62 -9.38 -9.14
CA GLU A 80 3.39 -10.74 -8.64
C GLU A 80 4.37 -11.18 -7.54
N GLN A 81 4.99 -10.21 -6.85
CA GLN A 81 5.85 -10.45 -5.70
C GLN A 81 5.12 -10.24 -4.38
N PRO A 82 5.50 -10.93 -3.30
CA PRO A 82 4.87 -10.74 -2.00
C PRO A 82 4.98 -9.30 -1.49
N PHE A 83 3.92 -8.80 -0.84
CA PHE A 83 4.01 -7.56 -0.07
C PHE A 83 4.71 -7.78 1.26
N THR A 84 5.24 -6.69 1.80
CA THR A 84 5.63 -6.58 3.21
C THR A 84 4.79 -5.50 3.91
N PHE A 85 4.77 -5.53 5.23
CA PHE A 85 4.05 -4.57 6.08
C PHE A 85 5.00 -4.07 7.17
N LYS A 86 6.11 -3.47 6.76
CA LYS A 86 7.19 -3.09 7.69
C LYS A 86 7.12 -1.59 7.98
N ALA A 87 6.88 -1.24 9.25
CA ALA A 87 7.06 0.13 9.71
C ALA A 87 8.55 0.46 9.87
N ARG A 88 8.91 1.71 9.60
CA ARG A 88 10.28 2.19 9.83
C ARG A 88 10.44 2.64 11.28
N ARG A 89 11.41 2.07 11.98
CA ARG A 89 11.79 2.52 13.32
C ARG A 89 12.45 3.91 13.24
N GLY A 90 12.09 4.83 14.15
CA GLY A 90 12.76 6.12 14.32
C GLY A 90 12.29 7.24 13.40
N THR A 91 11.23 7.05 12.62
CA THR A 91 10.67 8.12 11.77
C THR A 91 9.69 9.02 12.50
N ARG A 92 9.27 8.65 13.70
CA ARG A 92 8.34 9.46 14.51
C ARG A 92 9.03 10.75 14.95
N GLY A 93 8.50 11.90 14.54
CA GLY A 93 9.02 13.23 14.90
C GLY A 93 10.12 13.80 14.01
N LYS A 94 10.56 13.08 12.99
CA LYS A 94 11.60 13.58 12.04
C LYS A 94 11.03 14.11 10.72
N GLY A 95 9.76 14.44 10.67
CA GLY A 95 9.11 14.91 9.47
C GLY A 95 9.01 13.84 8.37
N TYR A 96 8.23 14.14 7.37
CA TYR A 96 8.08 13.29 6.20
C TYR A 96 9.39 13.27 5.38
N GLN A 97 10.09 12.15 5.40
CA GLN A 97 11.30 11.97 4.57
C GLN A 97 11.00 11.55 3.13
N GLY A 98 9.78 11.76 2.69
CA GLY A 98 9.35 11.54 1.32
C GLY A 98 9.38 10.08 0.88
N ARG A 99 9.22 9.89 -0.43
CA ARG A 99 9.23 8.57 -1.07
C ARG A 99 10.56 7.84 -0.92
N GLN A 100 11.67 8.55 -0.75
CA GLN A 100 13.01 7.97 -0.60
C GLN A 100 13.16 7.11 0.65
N GLY A 101 12.29 7.30 1.63
CA GLY A 101 12.31 6.54 2.86
C GLY A 101 11.37 5.35 2.92
N GLN A 102 10.54 5.11 1.91
CA GLN A 102 9.57 4.02 1.91
C GLN A 102 10.23 2.68 1.57
N ILE A 103 9.79 1.63 2.27
CA ILE A 103 10.18 0.26 1.95
C ILE A 103 9.47 -0.18 0.68
N LYS A 104 10.22 -0.43 -0.38
CA LYS A 104 9.70 -0.65 -1.74
C LYS A 104 8.82 -1.90 -1.89
N THR A 105 9.03 -2.89 -1.06
CA THR A 105 8.20 -4.12 -1.04
C THR A 105 6.91 -3.97 -0.25
N ASN A 106 6.74 -2.87 0.49
CA ASN A 106 5.56 -2.67 1.32
C ASN A 106 4.29 -2.54 0.48
N PHE A 107 3.19 -2.96 1.09
CA PHE A 107 1.84 -2.80 0.60
C PHE A 107 1.53 -1.34 0.24
N SER A 108 0.88 -1.14 -0.88
CA SER A 108 0.37 0.15 -1.33
C SER A 108 -0.96 -0.03 -2.05
N ILE A 109 -1.69 1.06 -2.18
CA ILE A 109 -2.98 1.11 -2.87
C ILE A 109 -2.83 2.04 -4.06
N ASP A 110 -3.17 1.56 -5.23
CA ASP A 110 -3.13 2.34 -6.47
C ASP A 110 -4.54 2.57 -7.02
N ARG A 111 -4.72 3.68 -7.71
CA ARG A 111 -5.85 3.90 -8.60
C ARG A 111 -5.48 3.37 -9.99
N TYR A 112 -6.19 2.35 -10.44
CA TYR A 112 -5.94 1.76 -11.76
C TYR A 112 -5.96 2.80 -12.86
N ASP A 113 -7.02 3.61 -12.92
CA ASP A 113 -7.10 4.81 -13.73
C ASP A 113 -6.86 6.05 -12.84
N PRO A 114 -5.77 6.79 -13.05
CA PRO A 114 -5.44 7.94 -12.20
C PRO A 114 -6.42 9.11 -12.37
N ARG A 115 -7.26 9.11 -13.39
CA ARG A 115 -8.30 10.11 -13.60
C ARG A 115 -9.53 9.89 -12.71
N LEU A 116 -9.68 8.69 -12.16
CA LEU A 116 -10.80 8.31 -11.32
C LEU A 116 -10.37 8.24 -9.85
N THR A 117 -11.33 8.37 -8.95
CA THR A 117 -11.09 8.25 -7.50
C THR A 117 -10.91 6.80 -7.06
N TYR A 118 -10.58 6.62 -5.77
CA TYR A 118 -10.65 5.31 -5.12
C TYR A 118 -12.10 4.85 -5.03
N MET A 119 -12.44 3.81 -5.74
CA MET A 119 -13.77 3.20 -5.82
C MET A 119 -13.62 1.71 -6.11
N THR A 120 -14.69 0.94 -5.95
CA THR A 120 -14.69 -0.52 -6.04
C THR A 120 -13.95 -1.04 -7.28
N ASP A 121 -14.18 -0.43 -8.44
CA ASP A 121 -13.61 -0.90 -9.71
C ASP A 121 -12.27 -0.26 -10.07
N ASN A 122 -11.74 0.59 -9.20
CA ASN A 122 -10.53 1.37 -9.48
C ASN A 122 -9.44 1.26 -8.41
N ILE A 123 -9.55 0.29 -7.51
CA ILE A 123 -8.53 0.03 -6.49
C ILE A 123 -7.70 -1.18 -6.90
N VAL A 124 -6.38 -1.03 -6.84
CA VAL A 124 -5.42 -2.11 -7.04
C VAL A 124 -4.50 -2.21 -5.83
N PHE A 125 -4.32 -3.42 -5.34
CA PHE A 125 -3.39 -3.72 -4.25
C PHE A 125 -2.03 -4.10 -4.84
N CYS A 126 -1.04 -3.29 -4.58
CA CYS A 126 0.28 -3.40 -5.18
C CYS A 126 1.39 -3.10 -4.15
N CYS A 127 2.63 -3.26 -4.54
CA CYS A 127 3.75 -2.80 -3.73
C CYS A 127 4.10 -1.34 -4.03
N VAL A 128 4.81 -0.70 -3.11
CA VAL A 128 5.26 0.68 -3.24
C VAL A 128 6.07 0.88 -4.52
N SER A 129 6.97 -0.07 -4.84
CA SER A 129 7.79 0.00 -6.06
C SER A 129 6.96 0.11 -7.34
N CYS A 130 5.93 -0.74 -7.48
CA CYS A 130 5.05 -0.69 -8.67
C CYS A 130 4.21 0.57 -8.71
N ASN A 131 3.70 1.01 -7.56
CA ASN A 131 2.93 2.25 -7.48
C ASN A 131 3.78 3.46 -7.86
N ASP A 132 5.04 3.52 -7.41
CA ASP A 132 5.97 4.58 -7.78
C ASP A 132 6.32 4.57 -9.27
N LYS A 133 6.50 3.39 -9.86
CA LYS A 133 6.79 3.26 -11.30
C LYS A 133 5.60 3.63 -12.18
N LYS A 134 4.40 3.24 -11.76
CA LYS A 134 3.18 3.53 -12.51
C LYS A 134 2.85 5.03 -12.51
N ARG A 135 2.92 5.69 -11.37
CA ARG A 135 2.53 7.11 -11.21
C ARG A 135 1.16 7.38 -11.83
N ASP A 136 1.09 8.40 -12.69
CA ASP A 136 -0.13 8.81 -13.40
C ASP A 136 -0.24 8.21 -14.82
N SER A 137 0.47 7.12 -15.08
CA SER A 137 0.36 6.40 -16.36
C SER A 137 -1.06 5.92 -16.57
N ASN A 138 -1.57 6.07 -17.81
CA ASN A 138 -2.87 5.50 -18.12
C ASN A 138 -2.81 3.96 -18.13
N PRO A 139 -3.97 3.28 -17.97
CA PRO A 139 -3.99 1.83 -17.88
C PRO A 139 -3.34 1.09 -19.05
N SER A 140 -3.53 1.56 -20.28
CA SER A 140 -2.97 0.92 -21.48
C SER A 140 -1.45 0.96 -21.49
N ASP A 141 -0.86 2.12 -21.21
CA ASP A 141 0.60 2.29 -21.17
C ASP A 141 1.23 1.47 -20.04
N TRP A 142 0.58 1.45 -18.89
CA TRP A 142 1.04 0.68 -17.75
C TRP A 142 1.00 -0.84 -18.01
N LEU A 143 -0.07 -1.35 -18.59
CA LEU A 143 -0.18 -2.75 -18.96
C LEU A 143 0.85 -3.16 -20.01
N ASN A 144 1.13 -2.30 -20.99
CA ASN A 144 2.18 -2.54 -21.97
C ASN A 144 3.56 -2.60 -21.29
N TYR A 145 3.84 -1.68 -20.38
CA TYR A 145 5.08 -1.69 -19.60
C TYR A 145 5.26 -3.00 -18.82
N LEU A 146 4.21 -3.46 -18.14
CA LEU A 146 4.24 -4.70 -17.37
C LEU A 146 4.45 -5.92 -18.28
N ARG A 147 3.77 -5.97 -19.43
CA ARG A 147 3.88 -7.06 -20.39
C ARG A 147 5.31 -7.19 -20.90
N VAL A 148 5.92 -6.10 -21.33
CA VAL A 148 7.31 -6.07 -21.79
C VAL A 148 8.27 -6.53 -20.68
N GLY A 149 8.10 -6.01 -19.47
CA GLY A 149 8.90 -6.43 -18.32
C GLY A 149 8.78 -7.91 -17.96
N LEU A 150 7.60 -8.51 -18.13
CA LEU A 150 7.37 -9.94 -17.91
C LEU A 150 7.99 -10.79 -19.01
N GLU A 151 7.95 -10.36 -20.27
CA GLU A 151 8.59 -11.05 -21.36
C GLU A 151 10.12 -11.12 -21.16
N PHE A 152 10.75 -10.06 -20.72
CA PHE A 152 12.17 -10.04 -20.37
C PHE A 152 12.57 -10.94 -19.19
N LYS A 153 11.66 -11.22 -18.28
CA LYS A 153 11.92 -12.11 -17.13
C LYS A 153 11.76 -13.60 -17.47
N ARG A 154 11.19 -13.94 -18.59
CA ARG A 154 10.99 -15.34 -19.04
C ARG A 154 12.15 -15.89 -19.86
N ASP A 155 13.04 -15.03 -20.28
CA ASP A 155 14.30 -15.39 -20.92
C ASP A 155 15.38 -15.52 -19.83
#